data_3e8d2a6452c8b388258226f08d997ff6
#
_entry.id   3e8d2a6452c8b388258226f08d997ff6
#
_cell.length_a   1.000
_cell.length_b   1.000
_cell.length_c   1.000
_cell.angle_alpha   90.00
_cell.angle_beta   90.00
_cell.angle_gamma   90.00
#
_symmetry.space_group_name_H-M   'P 1'
#
loop_
_entity.id
_entity.type
_entity.pdbx_description
1 polymer ?
#
loop_
_entity_poly.entity_id
_entity_poly.type
_entity_poly.pdbx_seq_one_letter_code
_entity_poly.pdbx_strand_id
1 'polypeptide(L)'
;MKIAVICANGRAGKLIVKEAVDRGLDVTAVVREENRTAAQKVLKRDLFDLTSDDLKDFDVVIDAFGAWTEDLLPQHSTSLKHLCDILSGTGTRLLVVGGAGSLYVNPEHTAVVSDGADFPPQFLPLAKAQGKALSELRRRNDVKWTFISPAGDFRAEGERTGKYILGGEELTLNSKGESIISYADYAIAMIDEATKGNHIQKRISVVSE
;
A
#
# COMPACT_ATOMS: atom_id res chain seq x y z
N MET A 1 5.40 14.35 12.87
CA MET A 1 5.07 12.97 12.43
C MET A 1 6.27 12.45 11.66
N LYS A 2 6.78 11.30 12.07
CA LYS A 2 7.90 10.61 11.42
C LYS A 2 7.37 9.42 10.62
N ILE A 3 7.69 9.35 9.34
CA ILE A 3 7.21 8.33 8.41
C ILE A 3 8.39 7.53 7.86
N ALA A 4 8.33 6.21 7.93
CA ALA A 4 9.23 5.33 7.19
C ALA A 4 8.51 4.77 5.95
N VAL A 5 9.13 4.84 4.78
CA VAL A 5 8.61 4.21 3.55
C VAL A 5 9.53 3.05 3.18
N ILE A 6 9.02 1.83 3.32
CA ILE A 6 9.75 0.59 3.00
C ILE A 6 9.65 0.31 1.50
N CYS A 7 10.71 -0.23 0.91
CA CYS A 7 10.86 -0.39 -0.54
C CYS A 7 10.73 0.93 -1.31
N ALA A 8 11.23 2.03 -0.72
CA ALA A 8 11.05 3.39 -1.19
C ALA A 8 11.54 3.63 -2.62
N ASN A 9 12.52 2.87 -3.12
CA ASN A 9 13.00 2.96 -4.50
C ASN A 9 12.03 2.41 -5.56
N GLY A 10 10.95 1.73 -5.15
CA GLY A 10 9.91 1.23 -6.04
C GLY A 10 9.12 2.37 -6.71
N ARG A 11 8.33 2.05 -7.76
CA ARG A 11 7.55 3.06 -8.51
C ARG A 11 6.58 3.82 -7.58
N ALA A 12 5.77 3.10 -6.81
CA ALA A 12 4.85 3.72 -5.84
C ALA A 12 5.62 4.36 -4.67
N GLY A 13 6.62 3.67 -4.12
CA GLY A 13 7.42 4.16 -3.01
C GLY A 13 8.06 5.52 -3.27
N LYS A 14 8.63 5.74 -4.45
CA LYS A 14 9.22 7.04 -4.84
C LYS A 14 8.20 8.17 -4.81
N LEU A 15 7.00 7.95 -5.32
CA LEU A 15 5.95 8.97 -5.37
C LEU A 15 5.35 9.22 -3.98
N ILE A 16 5.22 8.20 -3.15
CA ILE A 16 4.80 8.33 -1.74
C ILE A 16 5.84 9.16 -0.96
N VAL A 17 7.14 8.85 -1.12
CA VAL A 17 8.22 9.64 -0.51
C VAL A 17 8.18 11.09 -1.02
N LYS A 18 8.04 11.29 -2.33
CA LYS A 18 7.97 12.64 -2.91
C LYS A 18 6.80 13.42 -2.33
N GLU A 19 5.61 12.87 -2.28
CA GLU A 19 4.42 13.52 -1.72
C GLU A 19 4.63 13.88 -0.24
N ALA A 20 5.25 12.99 0.56
CA ALA A 20 5.56 13.28 1.95
C ALA A 20 6.57 14.42 2.11
N VAL A 21 7.62 14.44 1.27
CA VAL A 21 8.63 15.53 1.27
C VAL A 21 8.01 16.85 0.84
N ASP A 22 7.21 16.86 -0.23
CA ASP A 22 6.53 18.06 -0.74
C ASP A 22 5.60 18.69 0.32
N ARG A 23 5.05 17.86 1.23
CA ARG A 23 4.25 18.32 2.38
C ARG A 23 5.07 18.70 3.61
N GLY A 24 6.39 18.65 3.55
CA GLY A 24 7.28 18.98 4.67
C GLY A 24 7.24 17.98 5.83
N LEU A 25 6.85 16.73 5.57
CA LEU A 25 6.81 15.67 6.58
C LEU A 25 8.23 15.10 6.79
N ASP A 26 8.48 14.60 8.00
CA ASP A 26 9.72 13.91 8.34
C ASP A 26 9.68 12.47 7.81
N VAL A 27 10.26 12.25 6.62
CA VAL A 27 10.24 10.97 5.93
C VAL A 27 11.62 10.36 5.82
N THR A 28 11.70 9.05 6.11
CA THR A 28 12.89 8.21 5.93
C THR A 28 12.61 7.16 4.85
N ALA A 29 13.47 7.12 3.84
CA ALA A 29 13.43 6.06 2.84
C ALA A 29 14.14 4.80 3.37
N VAL A 30 13.43 3.66 3.41
CA VAL A 30 14.03 2.36 3.71
C VAL A 30 14.31 1.65 2.39
N VAL A 31 15.59 1.42 2.12
CA VAL A 31 16.08 0.91 0.83
C VAL A 31 17.19 -0.12 1.02
N ARG A 32 17.30 -1.10 0.12
CA ARG A 32 18.39 -2.09 0.14
C ARG A 32 19.70 -1.53 -0.39
N GLU A 33 19.58 -0.66 -1.38
CA GLU A 33 20.72 -0.08 -2.10
C GLU A 33 20.76 1.43 -1.90
N GLU A 34 21.38 2.13 -2.85
CA GLU A 34 21.43 3.58 -2.88
C GLU A 34 20.01 4.19 -2.96
N ASN A 35 19.79 5.25 -2.21
CA ASN A 35 18.54 5.99 -2.24
C ASN A 35 18.35 6.71 -3.57
N ARG A 36 17.22 6.45 -4.23
CA ARG A 36 16.80 7.09 -5.49
C ARG A 36 15.51 7.90 -5.32
N THR A 37 15.20 8.29 -4.09
CA THR A 37 14.00 9.07 -3.74
C THR A 37 14.38 10.51 -3.35
N ALA A 38 13.37 11.33 -3.07
CA ALA A 38 13.56 12.69 -2.58
C ALA A 38 13.87 12.77 -1.07
N ALA A 39 13.81 11.66 -0.33
CA ALA A 39 14.08 11.66 1.10
C ALA A 39 15.56 11.95 1.41
N GLN A 40 15.79 12.86 2.38
CA GLN A 40 17.14 13.14 2.88
C GLN A 40 17.57 12.12 3.95
N LYS A 41 16.63 11.54 4.68
CA LYS A 41 16.87 10.49 5.67
C LYS A 41 16.76 9.12 5.02
N VAL A 42 17.73 8.27 5.26
CA VAL A 42 17.80 6.94 4.65
C VAL A 42 18.15 5.90 5.71
N LEU A 43 17.38 4.82 5.73
CA LEU A 43 17.74 3.59 6.42
C LEU A 43 18.09 2.53 5.36
N LYS A 44 19.38 2.22 5.22
CA LYS A 44 19.82 1.20 4.26
C LYS A 44 19.71 -0.17 4.90
N ARG A 45 18.63 -0.88 4.57
CA ARG A 45 18.32 -2.22 5.09
C ARG A 45 17.38 -2.97 4.17
N ASP A 46 17.53 -4.31 4.08
CA ASP A 46 16.50 -5.15 3.46
C ASP A 46 15.27 -5.20 4.37
N LEU A 47 14.09 -5.35 3.77
CA LEU A 47 12.83 -5.43 4.50
C LEU A 47 12.84 -6.57 5.54
N PHE A 48 13.39 -7.73 5.17
CA PHE A 48 13.43 -8.89 6.05
C PHE A 48 14.47 -8.80 7.17
N ASP A 49 15.41 -7.85 7.08
CA ASP A 49 16.41 -7.58 8.12
C ASP A 49 15.97 -6.47 9.08
N LEU A 50 14.82 -5.83 8.84
CA LEU A 50 14.28 -4.81 9.73
C LEU A 50 13.93 -5.42 11.09
N THR A 51 14.16 -4.65 12.14
CA THR A 51 13.85 -5.01 13.52
C THR A 51 12.88 -4.00 14.15
N SER A 52 12.28 -4.36 15.28
CA SER A 52 11.46 -3.42 16.05
C SER A 52 12.23 -2.16 16.45
N ASP A 53 13.53 -2.28 16.74
CA ASP A 53 14.38 -1.14 17.09
C ASP A 53 14.57 -0.16 15.92
N ASP A 54 14.61 -0.67 14.68
CA ASP A 54 14.71 0.17 13.49
C ASP A 54 13.45 1.03 13.26
N LEU A 55 12.28 0.56 13.71
CA LEU A 55 11.00 1.18 13.43
C LEU A 55 10.31 1.83 14.64
N LYS A 56 10.82 1.68 15.86
CA LYS A 56 10.18 2.14 17.10
C LYS A 56 9.93 3.64 17.20
N ASP A 57 10.72 4.46 16.51
CA ASP A 57 10.63 5.92 16.56
C ASP A 57 9.74 6.53 15.46
N PHE A 58 9.12 5.70 14.62
CA PHE A 58 8.21 6.15 13.57
C PHE A 58 6.76 6.12 14.04
N ASP A 59 6.03 7.16 13.68
CA ASP A 59 4.57 7.23 13.90
C ASP A 59 3.83 6.35 12.88
N VAL A 60 4.37 6.30 11.65
CA VAL A 60 3.79 5.57 10.51
C VAL A 60 4.88 4.85 9.73
N VAL A 61 4.62 3.60 9.41
CA VAL A 61 5.39 2.80 8.46
C VAL A 61 4.52 2.53 7.24
N ILE A 62 5.02 2.84 6.05
CA ILE A 62 4.34 2.59 4.78
C ILE A 62 5.07 1.45 4.06
N ASP A 63 4.39 0.33 3.88
CA ASP A 63 4.87 -0.80 3.12
C ASP A 63 4.53 -0.64 1.63
N ALA A 64 5.54 -0.26 0.84
CA ALA A 64 5.45 -0.17 -0.61
C ALA A 64 6.12 -1.38 -1.30
N PHE A 65 6.12 -2.54 -0.64
CA PHE A 65 6.64 -3.79 -1.21
C PHE A 65 5.81 -4.21 -2.43
N GLY A 66 6.49 -4.75 -3.44
CA GLY A 66 5.87 -5.33 -4.62
C GLY A 66 6.76 -6.41 -5.24
N ALA A 67 6.18 -7.57 -5.51
CA ALA A 67 6.81 -8.69 -6.20
C ALA A 67 5.92 -9.10 -7.38
N TRP A 68 6.54 -9.39 -8.53
CA TRP A 68 5.83 -9.58 -9.81
C TRP A 68 6.12 -10.93 -10.44
N THR A 69 7.25 -11.56 -10.09
CA THR A 69 7.63 -12.88 -10.62
C THR A 69 7.08 -13.98 -9.71
N GLU A 70 6.72 -15.11 -10.29
CA GLU A 70 5.99 -16.19 -9.63
C GLU A 70 6.71 -16.72 -8.39
N ASP A 71 8.04 -16.82 -8.45
CA ASP A 71 8.91 -17.24 -7.34
C ASP A 71 8.91 -16.25 -6.14
N LEU A 72 8.64 -14.97 -6.41
CA LEU A 72 8.62 -13.92 -5.38
C LEU A 72 7.21 -13.60 -4.86
N LEU A 73 6.14 -14.04 -5.52
CA LEU A 73 4.77 -13.77 -5.07
C LEU A 73 4.49 -14.16 -3.62
N PRO A 74 5.01 -15.28 -3.06
CA PRO A 74 4.81 -15.61 -1.65
C PRO A 74 5.32 -14.54 -0.68
N GLN A 75 6.24 -13.69 -1.13
CA GLN A 75 6.79 -12.61 -0.30
C GLN A 75 5.77 -11.53 0.02
N HIS A 76 4.65 -11.40 -0.71
CA HIS A 76 3.54 -10.52 -0.28
C HIS A 76 3.01 -10.89 1.10
N SER A 77 2.88 -12.17 1.41
CA SER A 77 2.47 -12.64 2.75
C SER A 77 3.61 -12.60 3.76
N THR A 78 4.80 -13.07 3.38
CA THR A 78 5.92 -13.22 4.34
C THR A 78 6.51 -11.88 4.76
N SER A 79 6.62 -10.91 3.84
CA SER A 79 7.08 -9.56 4.16
C SER A 79 6.10 -8.82 5.07
N LEU A 80 4.80 -8.89 4.73
CA LEU A 80 3.76 -8.26 5.53
C LEU A 80 3.65 -8.89 6.92
N LYS A 81 3.77 -10.24 7.02
CA LYS A 81 3.84 -10.93 8.31
C LYS A 81 5.03 -10.42 9.13
N HIS A 82 6.22 -10.33 8.54
CA HIS A 82 7.42 -9.84 9.21
C HIS A 82 7.22 -8.42 9.76
N LEU A 83 6.70 -7.50 8.96
CA LEU A 83 6.40 -6.14 9.40
C LEU A 83 5.37 -6.12 10.54
N CYS A 84 4.32 -6.94 10.45
CA CYS A 84 3.35 -7.06 11.52
C CYS A 84 3.98 -7.59 12.81
N ASP A 85 4.89 -8.56 12.73
CA ASP A 85 5.54 -9.16 13.91
C ASP A 85 6.43 -8.13 14.64
N ILE A 86 7.21 -7.34 13.90
CA ILE A 86 8.08 -6.32 14.50
C ILE A 86 7.34 -5.06 14.97
N LEU A 87 6.12 -4.82 14.48
CA LEU A 87 5.24 -3.71 14.89
C LEU A 87 4.16 -4.12 15.91
N SER A 88 4.10 -5.42 16.26
CA SER A 88 3.10 -5.96 17.18
C SER A 88 3.09 -5.22 18.53
N GLY A 89 1.92 -4.81 18.99
CA GLY A 89 1.73 -4.13 20.26
C GLY A 89 2.30 -2.72 20.34
N THR A 90 2.84 -2.17 19.23
CA THR A 90 3.36 -0.78 19.19
C THR A 90 2.28 0.24 18.91
N GLY A 91 2.62 1.53 19.08
CA GLY A 91 1.77 2.65 18.67
C GLY A 91 1.85 2.96 17.18
N THR A 92 2.84 2.44 16.49
CA THR A 92 3.13 2.72 15.07
C THR A 92 2.04 2.17 14.15
N ARG A 93 1.59 2.99 13.21
CA ARG A 93 0.64 2.56 12.18
C ARG A 93 1.38 1.89 11.01
N LEU A 94 0.78 0.85 10.45
CA LEU A 94 1.24 0.19 9.23
C LEU A 94 0.27 0.45 8.09
N LEU A 95 0.67 1.22 7.08
CA LEU A 95 -0.08 1.42 5.85
C LEU A 95 0.51 0.55 4.75
N VAL A 96 -0.34 -0.18 4.04
CA VAL A 96 0.10 -1.17 3.03
C VAL A 96 -0.37 -0.75 1.65
N VAL A 97 0.54 -0.69 0.69
CA VAL A 97 0.20 -0.56 -0.72
C VAL A 97 -0.41 -1.88 -1.18
N GLY A 98 -1.72 -1.86 -1.37
CA GLY A 98 -2.50 -3.04 -1.73
C GLY A 98 -2.67 -3.25 -3.22
N GLY A 99 -3.57 -4.18 -3.57
CA GLY A 99 -4.02 -4.44 -4.93
C GLY A 99 -5.54 -4.38 -5.06
N ALA A 100 -6.03 -4.20 -6.29
CA ALA A 100 -7.45 -4.11 -6.61
C ALA A 100 -8.13 -5.48 -6.75
N GLY A 101 -7.36 -6.54 -7.05
CA GLY A 101 -7.93 -7.85 -7.40
C GLY A 101 -8.83 -8.49 -6.36
N SER A 102 -8.67 -8.11 -5.09
CA SER A 102 -9.49 -8.59 -3.97
C SER A 102 -10.63 -7.65 -3.57
N LEU A 103 -10.86 -6.55 -4.30
CA LEU A 103 -12.04 -5.69 -4.09
C LEU A 103 -13.30 -6.45 -4.47
N TYR A 104 -14.35 -6.30 -3.65
CA TYR A 104 -15.63 -6.94 -3.94
C TYR A 104 -16.36 -6.25 -5.08
N VAL A 105 -17.06 -7.03 -5.90
CA VAL A 105 -17.85 -6.51 -7.04
C VAL A 105 -19.34 -6.54 -6.75
N ASN A 106 -19.75 -7.00 -5.58
CA ASN A 106 -21.13 -7.05 -5.14
C ASN A 106 -21.29 -6.75 -3.64
N PRO A 107 -22.46 -6.20 -3.20
CA PRO A 107 -22.69 -5.84 -1.80
C PRO A 107 -22.66 -7.03 -0.83
N GLU A 108 -22.93 -8.23 -1.31
CA GLU A 108 -22.93 -9.48 -0.52
C GLU A 108 -21.51 -9.96 -0.23
N HIS A 109 -20.48 -9.33 -0.82
CA HIS A 109 -19.05 -9.69 -0.67
C HIS A 109 -18.75 -11.15 -1.02
N THR A 110 -19.42 -11.70 -2.06
CA THR A 110 -19.28 -13.09 -2.49
C THR A 110 -18.37 -13.27 -3.69
N ALA A 111 -18.09 -12.19 -4.42
CA ALA A 111 -17.22 -12.19 -5.60
C ALA A 111 -16.25 -11.00 -5.56
N VAL A 112 -15.05 -11.20 -6.10
CA VAL A 112 -14.01 -10.18 -6.17
C VAL A 112 -13.63 -9.88 -7.63
N VAL A 113 -12.94 -8.77 -7.85
CA VAL A 113 -12.51 -8.32 -9.19
C VAL A 113 -11.75 -9.42 -9.94
N SER A 114 -10.89 -10.17 -9.26
CA SER A 114 -10.09 -11.23 -9.89
C SER A 114 -10.89 -12.49 -10.27
N ASP A 115 -12.16 -12.60 -9.86
CA ASP A 115 -13.05 -13.70 -10.28
C ASP A 115 -13.73 -13.40 -11.63
N GLY A 116 -13.64 -12.16 -12.12
CA GLY A 116 -14.26 -11.75 -13.37
C GLY A 116 -13.65 -12.44 -14.59
N ALA A 117 -14.49 -12.80 -15.57
CA ALA A 117 -14.04 -13.46 -16.81
C ALA A 117 -13.08 -12.60 -17.63
N ASP A 118 -13.19 -11.27 -17.51
CA ASP A 118 -12.33 -10.31 -18.21
C ASP A 118 -11.07 -9.94 -17.43
N PHE A 119 -10.83 -10.55 -16.26
CA PHE A 119 -9.62 -10.27 -15.48
C PHE A 119 -8.39 -10.80 -16.22
N PRO A 120 -7.34 -9.97 -16.45
CA PRO A 120 -6.18 -10.39 -17.23
C PRO A 120 -5.45 -11.57 -16.57
N PRO A 121 -5.36 -12.74 -17.26
CA PRO A 121 -4.83 -13.97 -16.66
C PRO A 121 -3.41 -13.83 -16.09
N GLN A 122 -2.57 -12.98 -16.72
CA GLN A 122 -1.19 -12.74 -16.27
C GLN A 122 -1.11 -12.09 -14.89
N PHE A 123 -2.15 -11.38 -14.43
CA PHE A 123 -2.19 -10.76 -13.11
C PHE A 123 -2.89 -11.61 -12.05
N LEU A 124 -3.51 -12.73 -12.43
CA LEU A 124 -4.25 -13.56 -11.49
C LEU A 124 -3.38 -14.13 -10.36
N PRO A 125 -2.15 -14.63 -10.60
CA PRO A 125 -1.27 -15.08 -9.53
C PRO A 125 -0.93 -13.97 -8.54
N LEU A 126 -0.65 -12.76 -9.03
CA LEU A 126 -0.38 -11.59 -8.19
C LEU A 126 -1.62 -11.20 -7.36
N ALA A 127 -2.79 -11.11 -7.99
CA ALA A 127 -4.04 -10.78 -7.30
C ALA A 127 -4.35 -11.76 -6.18
N LYS A 128 -4.14 -13.07 -6.41
CA LYS A 128 -4.29 -14.11 -5.39
C LYS A 128 -3.28 -13.96 -4.24
N ALA A 129 -2.02 -13.67 -4.55
CA ALA A 129 -0.98 -13.46 -3.53
C ALA A 129 -1.30 -12.25 -2.63
N GLN A 130 -1.69 -11.13 -3.22
CA GLN A 130 -2.10 -9.93 -2.48
C GLN A 130 -3.39 -10.14 -1.69
N GLY A 131 -4.38 -10.84 -2.25
CA GLY A 131 -5.62 -11.19 -1.56
C GLY A 131 -5.38 -12.10 -0.35
N LYS A 132 -4.45 -13.08 -0.48
CA LYS A 132 -4.01 -13.92 0.62
C LYS A 132 -3.34 -13.07 1.72
N ALA A 133 -2.41 -12.20 1.36
CA ALA A 133 -1.73 -11.32 2.31
C ALA A 133 -2.72 -10.44 3.09
N LEU A 134 -3.74 -9.87 2.42
CA LEU A 134 -4.81 -9.12 3.08
C LEU A 134 -5.64 -10.01 4.02
N SER A 135 -5.97 -11.24 3.61
CA SER A 135 -6.72 -12.19 4.46
C SER A 135 -5.95 -12.55 5.74
N GLU A 136 -4.63 -12.69 5.65
CA GLU A 136 -3.74 -12.92 6.80
C GLU A 136 -3.65 -11.67 7.68
N LEU A 137 -3.52 -10.49 7.08
CA LEU A 137 -3.47 -9.19 7.78
C LEU A 137 -4.74 -8.93 8.61
N ARG A 138 -5.92 -9.29 8.08
CA ARG A 138 -7.22 -9.14 8.79
C ARG A 138 -7.31 -9.92 10.10
N ARG A 139 -6.45 -10.92 10.33
CA ARG A 139 -6.37 -11.68 11.59
C ARG A 139 -5.48 -10.99 12.63
N ARG A 140 -4.77 -9.92 12.26
CA ARG A 140 -3.87 -9.17 13.12
C ARG A 140 -4.65 -8.04 13.81
N ASN A 141 -4.97 -8.26 15.07
CA ASN A 141 -5.61 -7.25 15.95
C ASN A 141 -4.59 -6.53 16.85
N ASP A 142 -3.34 -6.93 16.77
CA ASP A 142 -2.19 -6.42 17.53
C ASP A 142 -1.38 -5.35 16.78
N VAL A 143 -1.77 -5.02 15.52
CA VAL A 143 -1.15 -4.02 14.67
C VAL A 143 -2.19 -3.01 14.19
N LYS A 144 -1.84 -1.72 14.16
CA LYS A 144 -2.70 -0.65 13.65
C LYS A 144 -2.55 -0.52 12.13
N TRP A 145 -3.03 -1.49 11.38
CA TRP A 145 -2.87 -1.55 9.93
C TRP A 145 -3.98 -0.82 9.16
N THR A 146 -3.65 -0.32 7.99
CA THR A 146 -4.58 0.11 6.93
C THR A 146 -4.10 -0.45 5.61
N PHE A 147 -4.96 -1.18 4.89
CA PHE A 147 -4.63 -1.71 3.56
C PHE A 147 -5.31 -0.85 2.49
N ILE A 148 -4.52 -0.21 1.61
CA ILE A 148 -5.03 0.74 0.63
C ILE A 148 -5.00 0.10 -0.75
N SER A 149 -6.16 -0.34 -1.23
CA SER A 149 -6.33 -0.87 -2.58
C SER A 149 -6.37 0.27 -3.60
N PRO A 150 -5.56 0.22 -4.67
CA PRO A 150 -5.74 1.13 -5.79
C PRO A 150 -7.01 0.79 -6.59
N ALA A 151 -7.32 1.58 -7.58
CA ALA A 151 -8.31 1.28 -8.61
C ALA A 151 -7.88 0.06 -9.47
N GLY A 152 -8.82 -0.50 -10.22
CA GLY A 152 -8.58 -1.63 -11.12
C GLY A 152 -7.50 -1.36 -12.17
N ASP A 153 -7.48 -0.15 -12.73
CA ASP A 153 -6.40 0.35 -13.59
C ASP A 153 -5.48 1.30 -12.80
N PHE A 154 -4.39 0.76 -12.32
CA PHE A 154 -3.40 1.49 -11.52
C PHE A 154 -2.23 1.94 -12.41
N ARG A 155 -2.23 3.21 -12.82
CA ARG A 155 -1.35 3.78 -13.85
C ARG A 155 -0.09 4.40 -13.27
N ALA A 156 1.06 3.78 -13.56
CA ALA A 156 2.36 4.29 -13.10
C ALA A 156 2.71 5.66 -13.71
N GLU A 157 2.36 5.87 -14.99
CA GLU A 157 2.62 7.10 -15.76
C GLU A 157 1.37 7.98 -15.87
N GLY A 158 0.37 7.80 -15.00
CA GLY A 158 -0.84 8.61 -14.98
C GLY A 158 -0.58 10.03 -14.47
N GLU A 159 -1.38 10.98 -14.95
CA GLU A 159 -1.31 12.38 -14.53
C GLU A 159 -1.66 12.53 -13.04
N ARG A 160 -1.00 13.48 -12.37
CA ARG A 160 -1.35 13.93 -11.01
C ARG A 160 -2.44 14.98 -11.10
N THR A 161 -3.66 14.58 -10.79
CA THR A 161 -4.82 15.49 -10.78
C THR A 161 -4.99 16.21 -9.44
N GLY A 162 -4.47 15.65 -8.38
CA GLY A 162 -4.58 16.19 -7.01
C GLY A 162 -5.88 15.76 -6.32
N LYS A 163 -6.70 14.90 -6.94
CA LYS A 163 -8.02 14.52 -6.47
C LYS A 163 -8.23 13.02 -6.55
N TYR A 164 -9.00 12.50 -5.59
CA TYR A 164 -9.41 11.09 -5.57
C TYR A 164 -10.72 10.92 -4.81
N ILE A 165 -11.43 9.84 -5.12
CA ILE A 165 -12.59 9.37 -4.38
C ILE A 165 -12.14 8.24 -3.46
N LEU A 166 -12.52 8.33 -2.20
CA LEU A 166 -12.27 7.29 -1.21
C LEU A 166 -13.42 6.28 -1.20
N GLY A 167 -13.10 5.02 -1.41
CA GLY A 167 -14.00 3.87 -1.27
C GLY A 167 -13.62 2.95 -0.12
N GLY A 168 -14.31 1.84 -0.01
CA GLY A 168 -14.14 0.84 1.04
C GLY A 168 -13.71 -0.53 0.51
N GLU A 169 -14.51 -1.54 0.84
CA GLU A 169 -14.27 -2.94 0.49
C GLU A 169 -14.63 -3.25 -0.96
N GLU A 170 -15.50 -2.46 -1.58
CA GLU A 170 -15.99 -2.69 -2.94
C GLU A 170 -15.17 -1.93 -3.99
N LEU A 171 -15.21 -2.45 -5.20
CA LEU A 171 -14.66 -1.75 -6.37
C LEU A 171 -15.42 -0.44 -6.58
N THR A 172 -14.70 0.66 -6.43
CA THR A 172 -15.25 2.00 -6.62
C THR A 172 -15.05 2.44 -8.06
N LEU A 173 -16.08 3.06 -8.65
CA LEU A 173 -16.04 3.68 -9.97
C LEU A 173 -16.19 5.20 -9.83
N ASN A 174 -15.54 5.92 -10.74
CA ASN A 174 -15.71 7.37 -10.84
C ASN A 174 -17.00 7.74 -11.59
N SER A 175 -17.25 9.02 -11.79
CA SER A 175 -18.45 9.52 -12.49
C SER A 175 -18.57 9.08 -13.96
N LYS A 176 -17.48 8.56 -14.54
CA LYS A 176 -17.42 8.02 -15.91
C LYS A 176 -17.62 6.51 -15.96
N GLY A 177 -17.82 5.86 -14.81
CA GLY A 177 -17.91 4.40 -14.71
C GLY A 177 -16.56 3.68 -14.80
N GLU A 178 -15.46 4.37 -14.52
CA GLU A 178 -14.10 3.84 -14.61
C GLU A 178 -13.50 3.61 -13.22
N SER A 179 -12.71 2.54 -13.07
CA SER A 179 -11.87 2.32 -11.90
C SER A 179 -10.40 2.53 -12.27
N ILE A 180 -9.97 3.78 -12.21
CA ILE A 180 -8.63 4.24 -12.65
C ILE A 180 -8.02 5.12 -11.57
N ILE A 181 -6.72 4.99 -11.32
CA ILE A 181 -5.95 5.95 -10.52
C ILE A 181 -4.49 6.00 -10.97
N SER A 182 -3.90 7.19 -10.95
CA SER A 182 -2.45 7.35 -11.13
C SER A 182 -1.70 6.98 -9.84
N TYR A 183 -0.45 6.55 -9.98
CA TYR A 183 0.43 6.38 -8.82
C TYR A 183 0.62 7.69 -8.05
N ALA A 184 0.58 8.83 -8.75
CA ALA A 184 0.74 10.14 -8.13
C ALA A 184 -0.46 10.51 -7.24
N ASP A 185 -1.70 10.30 -7.71
CA ASP A 185 -2.90 10.55 -6.89
C ASP A 185 -3.06 9.50 -5.79
N TYR A 186 -2.67 8.26 -6.04
CA TYR A 186 -2.59 7.22 -5.02
C TYR A 186 -1.61 7.62 -3.88
N ALA A 187 -0.47 8.23 -4.21
CA ALA A 187 0.48 8.72 -3.20
C ALA A 187 -0.15 9.83 -2.34
N ILE A 188 -0.99 10.71 -2.92
CA ILE A 188 -1.76 11.70 -2.16
C ILE A 188 -2.66 11.00 -1.14
N ALA A 189 -3.45 10.02 -1.58
CA ALA A 189 -4.36 9.27 -0.71
C ALA A 189 -3.61 8.52 0.42
N MET A 190 -2.46 7.92 0.09
CA MET A 190 -1.60 7.25 1.07
C MET A 190 -1.11 8.22 2.16
N ILE A 191 -0.64 9.40 1.78
CA ILE A 191 -0.14 10.40 2.75
C ILE A 191 -1.30 11.06 3.49
N ASP A 192 -2.46 11.25 2.87
CA ASP A 192 -3.67 11.70 3.55
C ASP A 192 -4.06 10.71 4.66
N GLU A 193 -4.10 9.41 4.36
CA GLU A 193 -4.40 8.38 5.36
C GLU A 193 -3.34 8.33 6.45
N ALA A 194 -2.06 8.46 6.12
CA ALA A 194 -0.98 8.51 7.09
C ALA A 194 -1.15 9.66 8.09
N THR A 195 -1.59 10.82 7.62
CA THR A 195 -1.71 12.04 8.44
C THR A 195 -3.04 12.15 9.18
N LYS A 196 -4.13 11.65 8.61
CA LYS A 196 -5.49 11.73 9.20
C LYS A 196 -5.81 10.59 10.16
N GLY A 197 -5.24 9.40 9.96
CA GLY A 197 -5.36 8.25 10.86
C GLY A 197 -6.77 7.68 11.03
N ASN A 198 -7.59 7.67 9.98
CA ASN A 198 -9.03 7.39 10.09
C ASN A 198 -9.41 5.91 9.99
N HIS A 199 -8.60 5.07 9.31
CA HIS A 199 -9.00 3.70 8.92
C HIS A 199 -8.10 2.62 9.54
N ILE A 200 -8.10 2.56 10.89
CA ILE A 200 -7.34 1.53 11.61
C ILE A 200 -8.02 0.16 11.46
N GLN A 201 -7.22 -0.87 11.14
CA GLN A 201 -7.66 -2.26 10.92
C GLN A 201 -8.74 -2.37 9.84
N LYS A 202 -8.57 -1.58 8.77
CA LYS A 202 -9.50 -1.55 7.65
C LYS A 202 -8.78 -1.59 6.31
N ARG A 203 -9.48 -2.12 5.31
CA ARG A 203 -9.17 -1.84 3.92
C ARG A 203 -9.98 -0.64 3.45
N ILE A 204 -9.32 0.21 2.66
CA ILE A 204 -9.94 1.28 1.87
C ILE A 204 -9.52 1.11 0.41
N SER A 205 -10.26 1.71 -0.49
CA SER A 205 -9.92 1.79 -1.91
C SER A 205 -9.90 3.23 -2.38
N VAL A 206 -9.17 3.51 -3.45
CA VAL A 206 -9.04 4.85 -4.00
C VAL A 206 -9.14 4.82 -5.52
N VAL A 207 -9.88 5.78 -6.08
CA VAL A 207 -10.09 5.96 -7.52
C VAL A 207 -10.01 7.44 -7.87
N SER A 208 -9.56 7.80 -9.08
CA SER A 208 -9.59 9.19 -9.58
C SER A 208 -11.03 9.72 -9.69
N GLU A 209 -11.22 11.05 -9.49
CA GLU A 209 -12.50 11.72 -9.76
C GLU A 209 -12.92 11.64 -11.24
#